data_46b3a602d6c2b40be355af8c2f7dbc98
#
_entry.id   46b3a602d6c2b40be355af8c2f7dbc98
#
_cell.length_a   1.000
_cell.length_b   1.000
_cell.length_c   1.000
_cell.angle_alpha   90.00
_cell.angle_beta   90.00
_cell.angle_gamma   90.00
#
_symmetry.space_group_name_H-M   'P 1'
#
loop_
_entity.id
_entity.type
_entity.pdbx_description
1 polymer ?
#
loop_
_entity_poly.entity_id
_entity_poly.type
_entity_poly.pdbx_seq_one_letter_code
_entity_poly.pdbx_strand_id
1 'polypeptide(L)'
;MTKRQTRLFFVGGTTLFSLIFIALTIDSHRQFARLTHEEMLTPQVVAGKHVWHRKDCINCHTLLGEGAYYAPDLTKIAQLRGEPYLRQFLKDPSRFYSEEQHGRLMPNPNLSDDEIGDVIAFLTWVSHIENANWPPRPILVSAATPQGIAFGASAPAAASSDPIALGEALFRRTPPGCFSCHSTQPGVQVVGPSLAGIGARAGEVLRSSAYAGSAKSTDDYIRESILHPSAYVVPGPTFGAAGQSIMPAIYQDMLTPEDIDHLVAYLRTLK
;
A
#
# COMPACT_ATOMS: atom_id res chain seq x y z
N MET A 1 27.87 44.84 -27.90
CA MET A 1 28.64 44.50 -26.67
C MET A 1 30.14 44.51 -27.00
N THR A 2 30.96 45.12 -26.12
CA THR A 2 32.42 45.03 -26.23
C THR A 2 32.92 43.67 -25.73
N LYS A 3 34.10 43.21 -26.20
CA LYS A 3 34.73 41.95 -25.72
C LYS A 3 34.83 41.91 -24.18
N ARG A 4 35.06 43.05 -23.53
CA ARG A 4 35.13 43.15 -22.07
C ARG A 4 33.76 42.89 -21.42
N GLN A 5 32.70 43.48 -21.96
CA GLN A 5 31.32 43.27 -21.46
C GLN A 5 30.90 41.82 -21.63
N THR A 6 31.18 41.22 -22.78
CA THR A 6 30.88 39.81 -23.00
C THR A 6 31.62 38.91 -22.00
N ARG A 7 32.92 39.14 -21.79
CA ARG A 7 33.69 38.39 -20.83
C ARG A 7 33.17 38.51 -19.40
N LEU A 8 32.83 39.76 -18.98
CA LEU A 8 32.26 40.01 -17.65
C LEU A 8 30.91 39.31 -17.46
N PHE A 9 30.05 39.34 -18.50
CA PHE A 9 28.77 38.69 -18.47
C PHE A 9 28.91 37.16 -18.31
N PHE A 10 29.75 36.50 -19.13
CA PHE A 10 29.93 35.09 -19.05
C PHE A 10 30.63 34.63 -17.77
N VAL A 11 31.73 35.29 -17.40
CA VAL A 11 32.48 34.92 -16.18
C VAL A 11 31.65 35.23 -14.94
N GLY A 12 31.04 36.41 -14.87
CA GLY A 12 30.19 36.78 -13.74
C GLY A 12 28.95 35.91 -13.60
N GLY A 13 28.27 35.65 -14.71
CA GLY A 13 27.12 34.75 -14.73
C GLY A 13 27.48 33.30 -14.33
N THR A 14 28.54 32.76 -14.93
CA THR A 14 28.99 31.39 -14.57
C THR A 14 29.38 31.32 -13.10
N THR A 15 30.14 32.27 -12.59
CA THR A 15 30.54 32.28 -11.17
C THR A 15 29.31 32.38 -10.26
N LEU A 16 28.37 33.26 -10.54
CA LEU A 16 27.15 33.44 -9.75
C LEU A 16 26.35 32.10 -9.69
N PHE A 17 26.02 31.53 -10.85
CA PHE A 17 25.23 30.32 -10.89
C PHE A 17 25.98 29.11 -10.31
N SER A 18 27.30 29.02 -10.45
CA SER A 18 28.11 28.00 -9.80
C SER A 18 28.04 28.14 -8.27
N LEU A 19 28.12 29.33 -7.72
CA LEU A 19 27.99 29.56 -6.27
C LEU A 19 26.60 29.19 -5.75
N ILE A 20 25.55 29.56 -6.49
CA ILE A 20 24.17 29.18 -6.15
C ILE A 20 24.04 27.64 -6.17
N PHE A 21 24.54 26.98 -7.21
CA PHE A 21 24.50 25.53 -7.34
C PHE A 21 25.20 24.86 -6.15
N ILE A 22 26.40 25.28 -5.81
CA ILE A 22 27.16 24.74 -4.68
C ILE A 22 26.40 24.96 -3.37
N ALA A 23 25.84 26.17 -3.15
CA ALA A 23 25.08 26.44 -1.94
C ALA A 23 23.86 25.54 -1.80
N LEU A 24 23.07 25.36 -2.88
CA LEU A 24 21.93 24.45 -2.91
C LEU A 24 22.34 22.99 -2.75
N THR A 25 23.47 22.58 -3.31
CA THR A 25 24.01 21.21 -3.15
C THR A 25 24.37 20.93 -1.69
N ILE A 26 25.04 21.90 -1.03
CA ILE A 26 25.39 21.78 0.40
C ILE A 26 24.11 21.74 1.24
N ASP A 27 23.13 22.57 0.97
CA ASP A 27 21.86 22.59 1.69
C ASP A 27 21.11 21.26 1.53
N SER A 28 20.98 20.78 0.31
CA SER A 28 20.39 19.46 0.02
C SER A 28 21.11 18.32 0.77
N HIS A 29 22.43 18.34 0.77
CA HIS A 29 23.22 17.32 1.44
C HIS A 29 23.02 17.32 2.98
N ARG A 30 22.86 18.50 3.58
CA ARG A 30 22.57 18.61 5.02
C ARG A 30 21.22 18.04 5.42
N GLN A 31 20.26 18.06 4.49
CA GLN A 31 18.91 17.56 4.74
C GLN A 31 18.78 16.06 4.47
N PHE A 32 19.73 15.45 3.76
CA PHE A 32 19.65 14.08 3.27
C PHE A 32 19.39 13.08 4.39
N ALA A 33 20.20 13.09 5.45
CA ALA A 33 20.05 12.16 6.58
C ALA A 33 18.67 12.20 7.21
N ARG A 34 18.10 13.42 7.39
CA ARG A 34 16.76 13.60 7.94
C ARG A 34 15.67 13.11 6.99
N LEU A 35 15.76 13.46 5.70
CA LEU A 35 14.74 13.08 4.71
C LEU A 35 14.72 11.60 4.39
N THR A 36 15.87 10.93 4.52
CA THR A 36 15.98 9.49 4.28
C THR A 36 15.80 8.64 5.53
N HIS A 37 15.59 9.25 6.70
CA HIS A 37 15.56 8.54 7.98
C HIS A 37 16.78 7.63 8.16
N GLU A 38 17.98 8.23 8.05
CA GLU A 38 19.25 7.49 8.11
C GLU A 38 19.38 6.68 9.41
N GLU A 39 18.77 7.12 10.50
CA GLU A 39 18.72 6.42 11.78
C GLU A 39 18.04 5.03 11.67
N MET A 40 17.19 4.81 10.67
CA MET A 40 16.55 3.53 10.40
C MET A 40 17.38 2.62 9.48
N LEU A 41 18.50 3.10 8.96
CA LEU A 41 19.35 2.35 8.03
C LEU A 41 20.20 1.31 8.78
N THR A 42 19.58 0.20 9.16
CA THR A 42 20.20 -0.90 9.86
C THR A 42 20.93 -1.85 8.90
N PRO A 43 21.85 -2.72 9.41
CA PRO A 43 22.44 -3.79 8.58
C PRO A 43 21.40 -4.67 7.89
N GLN A 44 20.25 -4.91 8.52
CA GLN A 44 19.15 -5.67 7.94
C GLN A 44 18.53 -4.96 6.73
N VAL A 45 18.34 -3.64 6.81
CA VAL A 45 17.88 -2.82 5.67
C VAL A 45 18.85 -2.93 4.49
N VAL A 46 20.17 -2.89 4.77
CA VAL A 46 21.20 -3.04 3.74
C VAL A 46 21.17 -4.44 3.14
N ALA A 47 21.01 -5.48 3.96
CA ALA A 47 20.85 -6.86 3.49
C ALA A 47 19.62 -7.00 2.58
N GLY A 48 18.48 -6.39 2.95
CA GLY A 48 17.26 -6.38 2.15
C GLY A 48 17.44 -5.69 0.81
N LYS A 49 18.19 -4.58 0.76
CA LYS A 49 18.57 -3.93 -0.51
C LYS A 49 19.41 -4.87 -1.38
N HIS A 50 20.33 -5.64 -0.80
CA HIS A 50 21.09 -6.63 -1.57
C HIS A 50 20.21 -7.76 -2.11
N VAL A 51 19.24 -8.24 -1.34
CA VAL A 51 18.25 -9.22 -1.81
C VAL A 51 17.44 -8.63 -2.96
N TRP A 52 16.94 -7.39 -2.83
CA TRP A 52 16.20 -6.66 -3.86
C TRP A 52 16.93 -6.65 -5.20
N HIS A 53 18.23 -6.32 -5.21
CA HIS A 53 19.04 -6.31 -6.43
C HIS A 53 19.36 -7.72 -6.93
N ARG A 54 19.75 -8.65 -6.04
CA ARG A 54 20.11 -10.02 -6.42
C ARG A 54 18.94 -10.80 -7.04
N LYS A 55 17.71 -10.49 -6.61
CA LYS A 55 16.48 -11.11 -7.10
C LYS A 55 15.82 -10.32 -8.23
N ASP A 56 16.49 -9.30 -8.73
CA ASP A 56 16.06 -8.47 -9.85
C ASP A 56 14.64 -7.87 -9.71
N CYS A 57 14.23 -7.56 -8.48
CA CYS A 57 12.89 -7.02 -8.20
C CYS A 57 12.63 -5.73 -8.97
N ILE A 58 13.67 -4.90 -9.19
CA ILE A 58 13.61 -3.64 -9.94
C ILE A 58 13.25 -3.83 -11.42
N ASN A 59 13.44 -5.04 -11.98
CA ASN A 59 13.09 -5.33 -13.37
C ASN A 59 11.57 -5.44 -13.60
N CYS A 60 10.80 -5.51 -12.53
CA CYS A 60 9.34 -5.53 -12.59
C CYS A 60 8.73 -4.38 -11.78
N HIS A 61 9.33 -4.01 -10.66
CA HIS A 61 8.81 -3.03 -9.71
C HIS A 61 9.58 -1.71 -9.75
N THR A 62 8.92 -0.63 -9.30
CA THR A 62 9.57 0.66 -9.04
C THR A 62 9.67 0.93 -7.54
N LEU A 63 10.71 1.66 -7.16
CA LEU A 63 10.87 2.33 -5.87
C LEU A 63 11.15 3.80 -6.12
N LEU A 64 10.44 4.70 -5.47
CA LEU A 64 10.57 6.16 -5.64
C LEU A 64 10.44 6.59 -7.12
N GLY A 65 9.67 5.84 -7.91
CA GLY A 65 9.50 6.06 -9.35
C GLY A 65 10.59 5.49 -10.24
N GLU A 66 11.66 4.91 -9.68
CA GLU A 66 12.77 4.31 -10.42
C GLU A 66 12.59 2.79 -10.56
N GLY A 67 12.76 2.25 -11.75
CA GLY A 67 12.61 0.83 -12.06
C GLY A 67 11.65 0.57 -13.22
N ALA A 68 11.16 -0.67 -13.34
CA ALA A 68 10.24 -1.05 -14.40
C ALA A 68 8.77 -0.93 -13.95
N TYR A 69 7.92 -0.47 -14.87
CA TYR A 69 6.48 -0.29 -14.64
C TYR A 69 5.65 -1.53 -15.03
N TYR A 70 6.24 -2.71 -14.97
CA TYR A 70 5.52 -3.96 -15.24
C TYR A 70 4.62 -4.37 -14.08
N ALA A 71 5.05 -4.11 -12.86
CA ALA A 71 4.36 -4.41 -11.61
C ALA A 71 4.16 -3.12 -10.78
N PRO A 72 3.43 -3.17 -9.67
CA PRO A 72 3.17 -1.99 -8.83
C PRO A 72 4.45 -1.34 -8.30
N ASP A 73 4.40 -0.02 -8.10
CA ASP A 73 5.38 0.70 -7.29
C ASP A 73 5.29 0.24 -5.82
N LEU A 74 6.44 0.00 -5.21
CA LEU A 74 6.54 -0.54 -3.87
C LEU A 74 7.01 0.49 -2.82
N THR A 75 7.14 1.78 -3.19
CA THR A 75 7.64 2.84 -2.30
C THR A 75 6.91 2.88 -0.95
N LYS A 76 5.59 2.73 -0.94
CA LYS A 76 4.78 2.78 0.28
C LYS A 76 4.14 1.42 0.63
N ILE A 77 4.62 0.33 0.05
CA ILE A 77 3.98 -0.98 0.19
C ILE A 77 3.94 -1.48 1.63
N ALA A 78 5.00 -1.23 2.40
CA ALA A 78 5.06 -1.65 3.79
C ALA A 78 3.98 -0.95 4.65
N GLN A 79 3.72 0.34 4.39
CA GLN A 79 2.64 1.08 5.05
C GLN A 79 1.26 0.64 4.56
N LEU A 80 1.14 0.31 3.27
CA LEU A 80 -0.16 -0.04 2.66
C LEU A 80 -0.61 -1.48 2.96
N ARG A 81 0.32 -2.41 3.14
CA ARG A 81 0.02 -3.83 3.30
C ARG A 81 0.44 -4.42 4.65
N GLY A 82 1.42 -3.82 5.30
CA GLY A 82 1.98 -4.30 6.55
C GLY A 82 2.85 -5.56 6.41
N GLU A 83 3.68 -5.80 7.43
CA GLU A 83 4.60 -6.94 7.45
C GLU A 83 3.91 -8.30 7.34
N PRO A 84 2.81 -8.62 8.08
CA PRO A 84 2.20 -9.94 8.04
C PRO A 84 1.75 -10.34 6.62
N TYR A 85 1.20 -9.40 5.86
CA TYR A 85 0.83 -9.62 4.47
C TYR A 85 2.06 -9.85 3.59
N LEU A 86 3.06 -8.95 3.68
CA LEU A 86 4.26 -9.02 2.85
C LEU A 86 5.03 -10.31 3.08
N ARG A 87 5.12 -10.78 4.31
CA ARG A 87 5.77 -12.04 4.68
C ARG A 87 5.11 -13.23 3.99
N GLN A 88 3.80 -13.33 4.02
CA GLN A 88 3.09 -14.42 3.35
C GLN A 88 3.14 -14.28 1.83
N PHE A 89 2.98 -13.06 1.32
CA PHE A 89 3.01 -12.79 -0.11
C PHE A 89 4.37 -13.16 -0.73
N LEU A 90 5.47 -12.73 -0.11
CA LEU A 90 6.83 -13.01 -0.61
C LEU A 90 7.20 -14.49 -0.51
N LYS A 91 6.59 -15.22 0.43
CA LYS A 91 6.79 -16.67 0.57
C LYS A 91 6.15 -17.46 -0.57
N ASP A 92 4.96 -17.06 -0.97
CA ASP A 92 4.22 -17.68 -2.08
C ASP A 92 3.22 -16.72 -2.72
N PRO A 93 3.64 -15.93 -3.72
CA PRO A 93 2.76 -14.99 -4.41
C PRO A 93 1.56 -15.66 -5.10
N SER A 94 1.70 -16.93 -5.53
CA SER A 94 0.66 -17.64 -6.27
C SER A 94 -0.62 -17.89 -5.44
N ARG A 95 -0.50 -17.83 -4.11
CA ARG A 95 -1.65 -17.94 -3.19
C ARG A 95 -2.56 -16.71 -3.23
N PHE A 96 -2.06 -15.57 -3.71
CA PHE A 96 -2.75 -14.29 -3.69
C PHE A 96 -3.15 -13.81 -5.08
N TYR A 97 -2.41 -14.24 -6.10
CA TYR A 97 -2.61 -13.82 -7.48
C TYR A 97 -2.50 -15.00 -8.43
N SER A 98 -3.41 -15.06 -9.41
CA SER A 98 -3.31 -15.97 -10.55
C SER A 98 -3.28 -15.17 -11.84
N GLU A 99 -2.58 -15.66 -12.83
CA GLU A 99 -2.50 -15.03 -14.16
C GLU A 99 -3.87 -14.98 -14.83
N GLU A 100 -4.69 -16.01 -14.63
CA GLU A 100 -6.04 -16.11 -15.19
C GLU A 100 -6.97 -15.00 -14.70
N GLN A 101 -6.89 -14.64 -13.41
CA GLN A 101 -7.77 -13.64 -12.80
C GLN A 101 -7.22 -12.22 -12.91
N HIS A 102 -5.90 -12.06 -12.92
CA HIS A 102 -5.23 -10.75 -12.77
C HIS A 102 -4.42 -10.36 -14.01
N GLY A 103 -4.30 -11.25 -15.01
CA GLY A 103 -3.56 -11.02 -16.25
C GLY A 103 -2.04 -10.96 -16.09
N ARG A 104 -1.54 -11.01 -14.85
CA ARG A 104 -0.11 -11.00 -14.51
C ARG A 104 0.13 -11.77 -13.23
N LEU A 105 1.29 -12.40 -13.14
CA LEU A 105 1.73 -13.15 -11.98
C LEU A 105 3.10 -12.65 -11.54
N MET A 106 3.29 -12.43 -10.26
CA MET A 106 4.61 -12.31 -9.68
C MET A 106 5.21 -13.71 -9.55
N PRO A 107 6.35 -14.00 -10.22
CA PRO A 107 7.05 -15.27 -10.03
C PRO A 107 7.46 -15.45 -8.57
N ASN A 108 7.47 -16.69 -8.08
CA ASN A 108 7.97 -16.94 -6.72
C ASN A 108 9.48 -16.59 -6.69
N PRO A 109 9.92 -15.62 -5.87
CA PRO A 109 11.31 -15.21 -5.81
C PRO A 109 12.21 -16.22 -5.06
N ASN A 110 11.62 -17.28 -4.48
CA ASN A 110 12.30 -18.32 -3.71
C ASN A 110 13.22 -17.71 -2.64
N LEU A 111 12.64 -16.89 -1.77
CA LEU A 111 13.31 -16.26 -0.64
C LEU A 111 13.29 -17.17 0.58
N SER A 112 14.38 -17.21 1.35
CA SER A 112 14.37 -17.75 2.70
C SER A 112 13.57 -16.85 3.65
N ASP A 113 13.18 -17.36 4.82
CA ASP A 113 12.45 -16.56 5.82
C ASP A 113 13.29 -15.36 6.31
N ASP A 114 14.63 -15.48 6.37
CA ASP A 114 15.54 -14.38 6.68
C ASP A 114 15.57 -13.33 5.56
N GLU A 115 15.72 -13.76 4.31
CA GLU A 115 15.68 -12.86 3.15
C GLU A 115 14.35 -12.13 3.02
N ILE A 116 13.23 -12.78 3.36
CA ILE A 116 11.91 -12.13 3.43
C ILE A 116 11.91 -11.04 4.51
N GLY A 117 12.44 -11.33 5.70
CA GLY A 117 12.59 -10.33 6.76
C GLY A 117 13.43 -9.14 6.34
N ASP A 118 14.54 -9.39 5.66
CA ASP A 118 15.46 -8.36 5.17
C ASP A 118 14.81 -7.47 4.12
N VAL A 119 14.12 -8.06 3.12
CA VAL A 119 13.39 -7.29 2.09
C VAL A 119 12.29 -6.45 2.71
N ILE A 120 11.56 -6.98 3.70
CA ILE A 120 10.52 -6.23 4.39
C ILE A 120 11.13 -5.05 5.16
N ALA A 121 12.25 -5.25 5.85
CA ALA A 121 12.96 -4.17 6.54
C ALA A 121 13.40 -3.07 5.56
N PHE A 122 13.93 -3.45 4.40
CA PHE A 122 14.30 -2.52 3.34
C PHE A 122 13.09 -1.74 2.81
N LEU A 123 12.01 -2.41 2.46
CA LEU A 123 10.78 -1.77 1.97
C LEU A 123 10.12 -0.88 3.05
N THR A 124 10.25 -1.27 4.31
CA THR A 124 9.79 -0.45 5.45
C THR A 124 10.57 0.85 5.53
N TRP A 125 11.91 0.78 5.48
CA TRP A 125 12.76 1.97 5.46
C TRP A 125 12.44 2.87 4.25
N VAL A 126 12.36 2.30 3.03
CA VAL A 126 11.99 3.05 1.83
C VAL A 126 10.64 3.77 2.01
N SER A 127 9.68 3.12 2.67
CA SER A 127 8.36 3.70 2.87
C SER A 127 8.33 4.92 3.80
N HIS A 128 9.36 5.10 4.63
CA HIS A 128 9.52 6.26 5.50
C HIS A 128 10.27 7.43 4.85
N ILE A 129 10.98 7.19 3.74
CA ILE A 129 11.66 8.28 3.03
C ILE A 129 10.69 9.40 2.69
N GLU A 130 11.05 10.63 3.09
CA GLU A 130 10.30 11.84 2.77
C GLU A 130 10.56 12.24 1.31
N ASN A 131 9.63 11.90 0.44
CA ASN A 131 9.73 12.12 -1.01
C ASN A 131 8.64 13.06 -1.56
N ALA A 132 8.09 13.94 -0.71
CA ALA A 132 7.00 14.86 -1.05
C ALA A 132 5.79 14.14 -1.68
N ASN A 133 5.47 12.95 -1.19
CA ASN A 133 4.43 12.05 -1.71
C ASN A 133 4.64 11.62 -3.17
N TRP A 134 5.88 11.62 -3.67
CA TRP A 134 6.21 11.05 -4.96
C TRP A 134 6.56 9.54 -4.85
N PRO A 135 6.09 8.66 -5.74
CA PRO A 135 5.10 8.95 -6.78
C PRO A 135 3.73 9.26 -6.16
N PRO A 136 2.94 10.20 -6.74
CA PRO A 136 1.69 10.69 -6.14
C PRO A 136 0.61 9.61 -6.03
N ARG A 137 0.81 8.49 -6.67
CA ARG A 137 -0.04 7.29 -6.59
C ARG A 137 0.85 6.06 -6.71
N PRO A 138 0.52 4.94 -6.03
CA PRO A 138 1.09 3.66 -6.42
C PRO A 138 0.83 3.48 -7.92
N ILE A 139 1.88 3.32 -8.72
CA ILE A 139 1.72 3.00 -10.12
C ILE A 139 1.28 1.54 -10.15
N LEU A 140 -0.03 1.35 -10.06
CA LEU A 140 -0.64 0.07 -10.33
C LEU A 140 -0.68 -0.04 -11.84
N VAL A 141 0.15 -0.87 -12.41
CA VAL A 141 -0.03 -1.29 -13.78
C VAL A 141 -1.26 -2.19 -13.77
N SER A 142 -2.40 -1.59 -14.08
CA SER A 142 -3.60 -2.36 -14.33
C SER A 142 -3.30 -3.30 -15.47
N ALA A 143 -3.18 -4.61 -15.19
CA ALA A 143 -3.51 -5.56 -16.21
C ALA A 143 -4.92 -5.19 -16.67
N ALA A 144 -5.06 -4.88 -17.94
CA ALA A 144 -6.35 -4.61 -18.52
C ALA A 144 -7.24 -5.81 -18.20
N THR A 145 -8.11 -5.66 -17.21
CA THR A 145 -9.26 -6.53 -17.15
C THR A 145 -10.05 -6.26 -18.42
N PRO A 146 -10.57 -7.28 -19.10
CA PRO A 146 -11.34 -7.12 -20.33
C PRO A 146 -12.58 -6.24 -20.20
N GLN A 147 -12.86 -5.75 -19.03
CA GLN A 147 -13.94 -4.81 -18.73
C GLN A 147 -13.34 -3.59 -18.04
N GLY A 148 -12.93 -2.63 -18.85
CA GLY A 148 -12.45 -1.28 -18.57
C GLY A 148 -12.76 -0.67 -17.20
N ILE A 149 -12.17 -1.19 -16.14
CA ILE A 149 -12.11 -0.45 -14.87
C ILE A 149 -10.91 0.48 -14.99
N ALA A 150 -11.17 1.70 -15.40
CA ALA A 150 -10.21 2.78 -15.36
C ALA A 150 -9.78 3.00 -13.90
N PHE A 151 -8.64 2.44 -13.50
CA PHE A 151 -7.95 2.86 -12.30
C PHE A 151 -7.34 4.24 -12.58
N GLY A 152 -7.90 5.27 -11.98
CA GLY A 152 -7.20 6.55 -11.96
C GLY A 152 -7.90 7.76 -12.53
N ALA A 153 -9.18 7.83 -12.43
CA ALA A 153 -9.84 9.10 -12.21
C ALA A 153 -10.63 8.94 -10.92
N SER A 154 -10.29 9.71 -9.89
CA SER A 154 -11.31 10.15 -8.98
C SER A 154 -12.37 10.77 -9.88
N ALA A 155 -13.38 9.99 -10.28
CA ALA A 155 -14.62 10.63 -10.64
C ALA A 155 -14.89 11.60 -9.49
N PRO A 156 -15.17 12.89 -9.76
CA PRO A 156 -15.70 13.73 -8.72
C PRO A 156 -16.86 12.91 -8.16
N ALA A 157 -16.78 12.56 -6.87
CA ALA A 157 -17.93 12.00 -6.19
C ALA A 157 -19.05 12.99 -6.50
N ALA A 158 -20.01 12.59 -7.32
CA ALA A 158 -21.26 13.32 -7.37
C ALA A 158 -21.61 13.52 -5.91
N ALA A 159 -21.98 14.73 -5.54
CA ALA A 159 -22.23 15.13 -4.16
C ALA A 159 -23.43 14.31 -3.64
N SER A 160 -23.18 13.04 -3.36
CA SER A 160 -24.14 12.14 -2.73
C SER A 160 -24.01 12.36 -1.23
N SER A 161 -25.10 12.68 -0.58
CA SER A 161 -25.20 12.69 0.87
C SER A 161 -25.63 11.31 1.40
N ASP A 162 -25.76 10.31 0.53
CA ASP A 162 -26.14 8.95 0.92
C ASP A 162 -24.94 8.21 1.50
N PRO A 163 -24.97 7.82 2.79
CA PRO A 163 -23.87 7.12 3.45
C PRO A 163 -23.48 5.80 2.75
N ILE A 164 -24.44 5.11 2.14
CA ILE A 164 -24.18 3.84 1.43
C ILE A 164 -23.38 4.09 0.16
N ALA A 165 -23.78 5.09 -0.64
CA ALA A 165 -23.07 5.45 -1.85
C ALA A 165 -21.64 5.99 -1.55
N LEU A 166 -21.50 6.77 -0.47
CA LEU A 166 -20.19 7.23 -0.01
C LEU A 166 -19.33 6.06 0.45
N GLY A 167 -19.87 5.10 1.18
CA GLY A 167 -19.18 3.90 1.61
C GLY A 167 -18.73 3.01 0.44
N GLU A 168 -19.58 2.85 -0.59
CA GLU A 168 -19.20 2.13 -1.81
C GLU A 168 -18.06 2.84 -2.54
N ALA A 169 -18.13 4.15 -2.67
CA ALA A 169 -17.07 4.94 -3.29
C ALA A 169 -15.73 4.81 -2.52
N LEU A 170 -15.78 4.83 -1.19
CA LEU A 170 -14.63 4.59 -0.32
C LEU A 170 -14.06 3.18 -0.48
N PHE A 171 -14.92 2.15 -0.51
CA PHE A 171 -14.52 0.77 -0.72
C PHE A 171 -13.75 0.57 -2.02
N ARG A 172 -14.16 1.27 -3.08
CA ARG A 172 -13.56 1.20 -4.43
C ARG A 172 -12.39 2.17 -4.62
N ARG A 173 -12.23 3.16 -3.76
CA ARG A 173 -11.15 4.17 -3.86
C ARG A 173 -9.80 3.59 -3.40
N THR A 174 -8.71 4.04 -3.99
CA THR A 174 -7.35 3.73 -3.54
C THR A 174 -6.57 5.01 -3.23
N PRO A 175 -6.05 5.18 -2.00
CA PRO A 175 -6.35 4.42 -0.79
C PRO A 175 -7.79 4.62 -0.32
N PRO A 176 -8.40 3.72 0.48
CA PRO A 176 -7.81 2.59 1.22
C PRO A 176 -7.67 1.29 0.43
N GLY A 177 -8.34 1.14 -0.71
CA GLY A 177 -8.16 -0.02 -1.60
C GLY A 177 -8.76 -1.33 -1.08
N CYS A 178 -9.88 -1.28 -0.38
CA CYS A 178 -10.53 -2.46 0.22
C CYS A 178 -10.83 -3.56 -0.83
N PHE A 179 -11.32 -3.16 -2.02
CA PHE A 179 -11.65 -4.05 -3.13
C PHE A 179 -10.46 -4.86 -3.66
N SER A 180 -9.22 -4.41 -3.42
CA SER A 180 -8.03 -5.13 -3.87
C SER A 180 -7.78 -6.41 -3.08
N CYS A 181 -8.35 -6.54 -1.89
CA CYS A 181 -8.24 -7.70 -1.03
C CYS A 181 -9.59 -8.41 -0.81
N HIS A 182 -10.70 -7.70 -0.92
CA HIS A 182 -12.02 -8.23 -0.62
C HIS A 182 -12.94 -8.20 -1.84
N SER A 183 -13.60 -9.33 -2.12
CA SER A 183 -14.71 -9.40 -3.06
C SER A 183 -16.03 -9.13 -2.34
N THR A 184 -16.96 -8.48 -3.02
CA THR A 184 -18.36 -8.33 -2.61
C THR A 184 -19.27 -9.36 -3.27
N GLN A 185 -18.71 -10.24 -4.11
CA GLN A 185 -19.48 -11.28 -4.81
C GLN A 185 -19.52 -12.57 -4.00
N PRO A 186 -20.66 -13.27 -3.92
CA PRO A 186 -20.76 -14.57 -3.26
C PRO A 186 -19.83 -15.59 -3.89
N GLY A 187 -19.12 -16.35 -3.04
CA GLY A 187 -18.22 -17.42 -3.49
C GLY A 187 -16.91 -16.98 -4.13
N VAL A 188 -16.71 -15.68 -4.33
CA VAL A 188 -15.44 -15.13 -4.84
C VAL A 188 -14.56 -14.72 -3.68
N GLN A 189 -13.45 -15.40 -3.53
CA GLN A 189 -12.41 -15.05 -2.55
C GLN A 189 -11.20 -14.49 -3.31
N VAL A 190 -10.67 -13.38 -2.80
CA VAL A 190 -9.43 -12.78 -3.31
C VAL A 190 -8.34 -13.03 -2.25
N VAL A 191 -7.74 -12.00 -1.70
CA VAL A 191 -6.71 -12.09 -0.64
C VAL A 191 -7.36 -12.27 0.73
N GLY A 192 -8.37 -11.45 1.01
CA GLY A 192 -9.17 -11.50 2.22
C GLY A 192 -10.46 -12.31 2.04
N PRO A 193 -11.21 -12.52 3.13
CA PRO A 193 -12.52 -13.18 3.04
C PRO A 193 -13.48 -12.37 2.17
N SER A 194 -14.38 -13.08 1.45
CA SER A 194 -15.47 -12.42 0.74
C SER A 194 -16.36 -11.64 1.71
N LEU A 195 -16.75 -10.42 1.33
CA LEU A 195 -17.66 -9.58 2.11
C LEU A 195 -19.14 -9.75 1.70
N ALA A 196 -19.42 -10.60 0.71
CA ALA A 196 -20.83 -10.95 0.41
C ALA A 196 -21.49 -11.52 1.66
N GLY A 197 -22.65 -11.00 2.03
CA GLY A 197 -23.40 -11.42 3.23
C GLY A 197 -22.73 -11.10 4.57
N ILE A 198 -21.77 -10.16 4.62
CA ILE A 198 -21.02 -9.85 5.85
C ILE A 198 -21.95 -9.45 7.00
N GLY A 199 -23.05 -8.74 6.72
CA GLY A 199 -24.03 -8.35 7.72
C GLY A 199 -24.64 -9.55 8.47
N ALA A 200 -24.99 -10.61 7.75
CA ALA A 200 -25.52 -11.83 8.34
C ALA A 200 -24.45 -12.62 9.09
N ARG A 201 -23.29 -12.81 8.45
CA ARG A 201 -22.15 -13.55 9.05
C ARG A 201 -21.61 -12.89 10.32
N ALA A 202 -21.59 -11.56 10.38
CA ALA A 202 -21.17 -10.84 11.59
C ALA A 202 -22.04 -11.26 12.79
N GLY A 203 -23.36 -11.38 12.59
CA GLY A 203 -24.27 -11.86 13.64
C GLY A 203 -23.98 -13.31 14.08
N GLU A 204 -23.52 -14.17 13.18
CA GLU A 204 -23.11 -15.56 13.50
C GLU A 204 -21.80 -15.55 14.29
N VAL A 205 -20.80 -14.78 13.86
CA VAL A 205 -19.51 -14.65 14.53
C VAL A 205 -19.69 -14.14 15.96
N LEU A 206 -20.53 -13.13 16.17
CA LEU A 206 -20.81 -12.56 17.51
C LEU A 206 -21.43 -13.57 18.47
N ARG A 207 -22.13 -14.58 17.97
CA ARG A 207 -22.70 -15.68 18.79
C ARG A 207 -21.72 -16.84 18.99
N SER A 208 -20.60 -16.83 18.28
CA SER A 208 -19.59 -17.88 18.38
C SER A 208 -18.73 -17.74 19.62
N SER A 209 -18.45 -18.84 20.30
CA SER A 209 -17.50 -18.88 21.41
C SER A 209 -16.04 -18.61 20.97
N ALA A 210 -15.76 -18.65 19.68
CA ALA A 210 -14.44 -18.36 19.11
C ALA A 210 -14.20 -16.85 18.95
N TYR A 211 -15.27 -16.02 19.05
CA TYR A 211 -15.11 -14.57 18.97
C TYR A 211 -14.55 -14.01 20.27
N ALA A 212 -13.37 -13.40 20.22
CA ALA A 212 -12.67 -12.82 21.36
C ALA A 212 -12.59 -11.29 21.31
N GLY A 213 -13.26 -10.65 20.34
CA GLY A 213 -13.30 -9.20 20.20
C GLY A 213 -14.26 -8.53 21.18
N SER A 214 -14.43 -7.23 21.03
CA SER A 214 -15.23 -6.38 21.91
C SER A 214 -16.58 -5.96 21.34
N ALA A 215 -16.83 -6.22 20.05
CA ALA A 215 -18.05 -5.82 19.34
C ALA A 215 -19.31 -6.49 19.92
N LYS A 216 -20.40 -5.72 19.98
CA LYS A 216 -21.71 -6.17 20.53
C LYS A 216 -22.79 -6.19 19.47
N SER A 217 -22.57 -5.52 18.33
CA SER A 217 -23.49 -5.46 17.21
C SER A 217 -22.78 -5.76 15.91
N THR A 218 -23.53 -6.03 14.84
CA THR A 218 -22.99 -6.22 13.49
C THR A 218 -22.13 -5.02 13.04
N ASP A 219 -22.59 -3.81 13.34
CA ASP A 219 -21.90 -2.58 12.98
C ASP A 219 -20.58 -2.44 13.76
N ASP A 220 -20.61 -2.76 15.06
CA ASP A 220 -19.39 -2.76 15.88
C ASP A 220 -18.40 -3.80 15.36
N TYR A 221 -18.87 -4.99 14.95
CA TYR A 221 -18.02 -6.03 14.40
C TYR A 221 -17.33 -5.59 13.09
N ILE A 222 -18.07 -4.97 12.19
CA ILE A 222 -17.51 -4.46 10.93
C ILE A 222 -16.49 -3.36 11.23
N ARG A 223 -16.83 -2.44 12.14
CA ARG A 223 -15.93 -1.38 12.59
C ARG A 223 -14.66 -1.92 13.23
N GLU A 224 -14.79 -2.86 14.17
CA GLU A 224 -13.66 -3.51 14.82
C GLU A 224 -12.78 -4.25 13.82
N SER A 225 -13.37 -4.93 12.84
CA SER A 225 -12.62 -5.63 11.79
C SER A 225 -11.81 -4.68 10.91
N ILE A 226 -12.26 -3.45 10.71
CA ILE A 226 -11.52 -2.41 9.96
C ILE A 226 -10.39 -1.82 10.82
N LEU A 227 -10.69 -1.47 12.06
CA LEU A 227 -9.76 -0.74 12.94
C LEU A 227 -8.76 -1.67 13.64
N HIS A 228 -9.22 -2.84 14.05
CA HIS A 228 -8.48 -3.83 14.83
C HIS A 228 -8.58 -5.22 14.20
N PRO A 229 -8.07 -5.42 12.98
CA PRO A 229 -8.31 -6.64 12.18
C PRO A 229 -7.78 -7.93 12.83
N SER A 230 -6.91 -7.82 13.83
CA SER A 230 -6.43 -8.96 14.62
C SER A 230 -7.27 -9.27 15.86
N ALA A 231 -8.29 -8.47 16.17
CA ALA A 231 -9.21 -8.77 17.29
C ALA A 231 -9.98 -10.09 17.04
N TYR A 232 -10.32 -10.37 15.80
CA TYR A 232 -10.84 -11.65 15.35
C TYR A 232 -10.37 -11.98 13.94
N VAL A 233 -9.53 -12.98 13.81
CA VAL A 233 -9.07 -13.47 12.51
C VAL A 233 -10.04 -14.54 12.02
N VAL A 234 -10.75 -14.25 10.92
CA VAL A 234 -11.66 -15.21 10.29
C VAL A 234 -10.90 -16.50 9.94
N PRO A 235 -11.42 -17.69 10.28
CA PRO A 235 -10.77 -18.94 9.91
C PRO A 235 -10.58 -19.08 8.40
N GLY A 236 -9.36 -19.40 7.98
CA GLY A 236 -9.01 -19.59 6.57
C GLY A 236 -7.50 -19.71 6.38
N PRO A 237 -7.06 -20.32 5.26
CA PRO A 237 -5.66 -20.69 5.07
C PRO A 237 -4.74 -19.47 4.85
N THR A 238 -5.30 -18.31 4.50
CA THR A 238 -4.54 -17.13 4.10
C THR A 238 -4.86 -15.88 4.92
N PHE A 239 -5.82 -15.91 5.84
CA PHE A 239 -6.33 -14.68 6.49
C PHE A 239 -5.53 -14.25 7.71
N GLY A 240 -4.67 -15.12 8.24
CA GLY A 240 -3.82 -14.81 9.38
C GLY A 240 -2.51 -15.59 9.38
N ALA A 241 -1.53 -15.03 10.09
CA ALA A 241 -0.25 -15.65 10.36
C ALA A 241 0.16 -15.37 11.80
N ALA A 242 0.59 -16.42 12.52
CA ALA A 242 1.04 -16.31 13.92
C ALA A 242 0.01 -15.60 14.84
N GLY A 243 -1.28 -15.79 14.60
CA GLY A 243 -2.37 -15.17 15.38
C GLY A 243 -2.70 -13.72 14.99
N GLN A 244 -2.04 -13.18 13.96
CA GLN A 244 -2.32 -11.84 13.45
C GLN A 244 -3.02 -11.90 12.10
N SER A 245 -3.92 -10.95 11.86
CA SER A 245 -4.54 -10.77 10.55
C SER A 245 -3.53 -10.27 9.52
N ILE A 246 -3.66 -10.73 8.27
CA ILE A 246 -2.93 -10.13 7.14
C ILE A 246 -3.53 -8.80 6.69
N MET A 247 -4.75 -8.47 7.12
CA MET A 247 -5.33 -7.15 6.89
C MET A 247 -4.53 -6.12 7.70
N PRO A 248 -4.00 -5.05 7.06
CA PRO A 248 -3.19 -4.06 7.75
C PRO A 248 -3.98 -3.29 8.81
N ALA A 249 -3.38 -3.01 9.96
CA ALA A 249 -3.99 -2.19 11.03
C ALA A 249 -3.69 -0.69 10.86
N ILE A 250 -3.73 -0.19 9.60
CA ILE A 250 -3.39 1.21 9.25
C ILE A 250 -4.61 2.10 9.04
N TYR A 251 -5.79 1.51 9.03
CA TYR A 251 -7.00 2.23 8.63
C TYR A 251 -7.47 3.25 9.66
N GLN A 252 -7.11 3.08 10.93
CA GLN A 252 -7.36 4.08 11.99
C GLN A 252 -6.64 5.41 11.73
N ASP A 253 -5.48 5.37 11.04
CA ASP A 253 -4.67 6.55 10.73
C ASP A 253 -5.01 7.12 9.33
N MET A 254 -5.72 6.35 8.53
CA MET A 254 -6.02 6.65 7.11
C MET A 254 -7.45 7.12 6.88
N LEU A 255 -8.39 6.68 7.70
CA LEU A 255 -9.82 6.94 7.56
C LEU A 255 -10.31 7.82 8.72
N THR A 256 -11.17 8.76 8.39
CA THR A 256 -11.90 9.51 9.41
C THR A 256 -12.99 8.63 10.05
N PRO A 257 -13.47 8.96 11.26
CA PRO A 257 -14.61 8.27 11.85
C PRO A 257 -15.84 8.23 10.92
N GLU A 258 -16.08 9.30 10.18
CA GLU A 258 -17.19 9.41 9.21
C GLU A 258 -16.98 8.47 8.01
N ASP A 259 -15.75 8.36 7.49
CA ASP A 259 -15.41 7.40 6.43
C ASP A 259 -15.72 5.96 6.88
N ILE A 260 -15.41 5.64 8.14
CA ILE A 260 -15.69 4.31 8.71
C ILE A 260 -17.19 4.08 8.84
N ASP A 261 -17.96 5.09 9.26
CA ASP A 261 -19.41 5.00 9.32
C ASP A 261 -20.03 4.74 7.94
N HIS A 262 -19.54 5.42 6.92
CA HIS A 262 -19.96 5.19 5.52
C HIS A 262 -19.62 3.78 5.05
N LEU A 263 -18.41 3.28 5.34
CA LEU A 263 -18.02 1.91 5.01
C LEU A 263 -18.91 0.88 5.71
N VAL A 264 -19.19 1.07 6.99
CA VAL A 264 -20.09 0.19 7.76
C VAL A 264 -21.49 0.19 7.14
N ALA A 265 -22.03 1.38 6.81
CA ALA A 265 -23.35 1.51 6.16
C ALA A 265 -23.40 0.74 4.83
N TYR A 266 -22.38 0.87 4.00
CA TYR A 266 -22.28 0.12 2.74
C TYR A 266 -22.15 -1.38 2.95
N LEU A 267 -21.22 -1.82 3.77
CA LEU A 267 -20.91 -3.24 3.99
C LEU A 267 -22.10 -4.01 4.57
N ARG A 268 -22.93 -3.37 5.38
CA ARG A 268 -24.18 -3.97 5.88
C ARG A 268 -25.17 -4.32 4.80
N THR A 269 -25.15 -3.63 3.67
CA THR A 269 -26.10 -3.87 2.54
C THR A 269 -25.72 -5.09 1.71
N LEU A 270 -24.49 -5.59 1.83
CA LEU A 270 -24.00 -6.72 1.05
C LEU A 270 -24.72 -8.03 1.45
N LYS A 271 -25.34 -8.67 0.44
CA LYS A 271 -26.09 -9.94 0.58
C LYS A 271 -25.26 -11.13 0.16
#